data_7237b172bfeee6d7257bb688a9f57c9f
#
_entry.id   7237b172bfeee6d7257bb688a9f57c9f
#
_cell.length_a   1.000
_cell.length_b   1.000
_cell.length_c   1.000
_cell.angle_alpha   90.00
_cell.angle_beta   90.00
_cell.angle_gamma   90.00
#
_symmetry.space_group_name_H-M   'P 1'
#
loop_
_entity.id
_entity.type
_entity.pdbx_description
1 polymer ?
#
loop_
_entity_poly.entity_id
_entity_poly.type
_entity_poly.pdbx_seq_one_letter_code
_entity_poly.pdbx_strand_id
1 'polypeptide(L)'
;MADYIGRPKGEVEWAFSLAIFCLGMSAAFAGKIVERDIHKASLIAAVCFAAGMAGTGFFIQQKSLIGIFLSYGVLMGIGCGIGYLSPVKTLMLWFKNNKGLATGIAVAGFGLAKVIASPIIEMLLGATNSDGTLADPSRLYKLFYILAVVYFIMMFAGHLLLKKPADWVEVSAQAKGTHTLDIFKNKTFIGIWLMFYLNITCGLALISQEKDLLHSIGFGAIATISSLTAIFNAGGRLGFSAFADRLKDRNTIYIWIFGLSIGATTITLLANGVDNAIVPLIILLLCVINAGYGGGFSSLPPLLADRFGMETISTVHGLTLSAWAFAGLSGNQLSALIIAKTGSYNNVLYAILAMYAVAFFISAFLLRAKSDQKKIHPVHH
;
A
#
# COMPACT_ATOMS: atom_id res chain seq x y z
N MET A 1 -23.67 0.17 1.39
CA MET A 1 -23.48 -0.09 2.84
C MET A 1 -24.04 1.03 3.69
N ALA A 2 -23.67 2.29 3.45
CA ALA A 2 -24.14 3.45 4.21
C ALA A 2 -25.68 3.49 4.32
N ASP A 3 -26.36 3.38 3.18
CA ASP A 3 -27.84 3.38 3.10
C ASP A 3 -28.48 2.21 3.88
N TYR A 4 -27.86 1.01 3.81
CA TYR A 4 -28.35 -0.16 4.52
C TYR A 4 -28.27 -0.02 6.04
N ILE A 5 -27.19 0.61 6.55
CA ILE A 5 -26.98 0.81 7.98
C ILE A 5 -27.72 2.06 8.47
N GLY A 6 -28.13 2.95 7.56
CA GLY A 6 -28.76 4.25 7.90
C GLY A 6 -27.77 5.25 8.49
N ARG A 7 -26.52 5.25 7.99
CA ARG A 7 -25.46 6.17 8.44
C ARG A 7 -24.88 6.96 7.26
N PRO A 8 -24.39 8.19 7.49
CA PRO A 8 -23.71 8.97 6.46
C PRO A 8 -22.53 8.19 5.87
N LYS A 9 -22.35 8.31 4.54
CA LYS A 9 -21.26 7.64 3.80
C LYS A 9 -19.89 7.92 4.42
N GLY A 10 -19.63 9.18 4.79
CA GLY A 10 -18.35 9.58 5.41
C GLY A 10 -18.06 8.87 6.74
N GLU A 11 -19.09 8.58 7.57
CA GLU A 11 -18.88 7.82 8.80
C GLU A 11 -18.49 6.36 8.51
N VAL A 12 -19.07 5.74 7.48
CA VAL A 12 -18.78 4.35 7.10
C VAL A 12 -17.40 4.24 6.46
N GLU A 13 -16.96 5.23 5.72
CA GLU A 13 -15.63 5.27 5.09
C GLU A 13 -14.48 5.27 6.11
N TRP A 14 -14.72 5.72 7.34
CA TRP A 14 -13.75 5.60 8.43
C TRP A 14 -13.36 4.15 8.74
N ALA A 15 -14.24 3.16 8.46
CA ALA A 15 -13.91 1.76 8.61
C ALA A 15 -12.72 1.35 7.72
N PHE A 16 -12.66 1.87 6.49
CA PHE A 16 -11.54 1.64 5.58
C PHE A 16 -10.26 2.33 6.05
N SER A 17 -10.35 3.59 6.48
CA SER A 17 -9.19 4.32 7.01
C SER A 17 -8.61 3.62 8.24
N LEU A 18 -9.47 3.14 9.13
CA LEU A 18 -9.09 2.36 10.31
C LEU A 18 -8.43 1.03 9.91
N ALA A 19 -8.95 0.35 8.87
CA ALA A 19 -8.35 -0.89 8.35
C ALA A 19 -6.93 -0.67 7.83
N ILE A 20 -6.70 0.39 7.07
CA ILE A 20 -5.34 0.76 6.58
C ILE A 20 -4.41 1.09 7.76
N PHE A 21 -4.91 1.85 8.73
CA PHE A 21 -4.12 2.18 9.92
C PHE A 21 -3.74 0.92 10.72
N CYS A 22 -4.71 0.07 11.03
CA CYS A 22 -4.47 -1.19 11.75
C CYS A 22 -3.57 -2.15 10.98
N LEU A 23 -3.69 -2.20 9.64
CA LEU A 23 -2.81 -2.97 8.76
C LEU A 23 -1.35 -2.51 8.92
N GLY A 24 -1.06 -1.24 8.76
CA GLY A 24 0.30 -0.72 8.86
C GLY A 24 0.87 -0.86 10.28
N MET A 25 0.06 -0.59 11.31
CA MET A 25 0.50 -0.71 12.70
C MET A 25 0.70 -2.17 13.12
N SER A 26 -0.19 -3.09 12.72
CA SER A 26 0.00 -4.51 13.04
C SER A 26 1.23 -5.09 12.34
N ALA A 27 1.51 -4.70 11.09
CA ALA A 27 2.74 -5.07 10.41
C ALA A 27 3.98 -4.57 11.17
N ALA A 28 3.94 -3.36 11.74
CA ALA A 28 5.04 -2.80 12.53
C ALA A 28 5.39 -3.65 13.75
N PHE A 29 4.39 -4.24 14.40
CA PHE A 29 4.60 -5.09 15.58
C PHE A 29 4.78 -6.59 15.25
N ALA A 30 4.25 -7.05 14.13
CA ALA A 30 4.27 -8.46 13.74
C ALA A 30 5.63 -8.94 13.19
N GLY A 31 6.53 -8.02 12.80
CA GLY A 31 7.81 -8.38 12.17
C GLY A 31 8.59 -9.45 12.92
N LYS A 32 8.69 -9.34 14.25
CA LYS A 32 9.35 -10.35 15.09
C LYS A 32 8.66 -11.72 15.08
N ILE A 33 7.33 -11.75 14.97
CA ILE A 33 6.58 -13.01 14.89
C ILE A 33 6.89 -13.70 13.57
N VAL A 34 6.91 -12.94 12.48
CA VAL A 34 7.24 -13.43 11.13
C VAL A 34 8.69 -13.91 11.05
N GLU A 35 9.62 -13.25 11.74
CA GLU A 35 11.02 -13.69 11.79
C GLU A 35 11.18 -15.02 12.51
N ARG A 36 10.45 -15.21 13.61
CA ARG A 36 10.50 -16.47 14.39
C ARG A 36 9.80 -17.63 13.69
N ASP A 37 8.58 -17.39 13.19
CA ASP A 37 7.74 -18.43 12.62
C ASP A 37 6.77 -17.86 11.59
N ILE A 38 7.10 -18.07 10.30
CA ILE A 38 6.26 -17.62 9.19
C ILE A 38 4.91 -18.34 9.13
N HIS A 39 4.86 -19.61 9.55
CA HIS A 39 3.64 -20.41 9.53
C HIS A 39 2.68 -19.92 10.63
N LYS A 40 3.19 -19.69 11.83
CA LYS A 40 2.37 -19.14 12.91
C LYS A 40 1.82 -17.76 12.53
N ALA A 41 2.65 -16.88 11.95
CA ALA A 41 2.22 -15.57 11.50
C ALA A 41 1.14 -15.66 10.40
N SER A 42 1.34 -16.50 9.38
CA SER A 42 0.39 -16.65 8.27
C SER A 42 -0.94 -17.27 8.71
N LEU A 43 -0.92 -18.20 9.67
CA LEU A 43 -2.15 -18.79 10.23
C LEU A 43 -2.94 -17.75 11.04
N ILE A 44 -2.27 -17.00 11.92
CA ILE A 44 -2.91 -15.91 12.68
C ILE A 44 -3.53 -14.89 11.71
N ALA A 45 -2.81 -14.53 10.65
CA ALA A 45 -3.30 -13.62 9.62
C ALA A 45 -4.57 -14.14 8.95
N ALA A 46 -4.60 -15.41 8.54
CA ALA A 46 -5.76 -16.03 7.88
C ALA A 46 -6.98 -16.04 8.80
N VAL A 47 -6.80 -16.42 10.06
CA VAL A 47 -7.89 -16.46 11.03
C VAL A 47 -8.42 -15.07 11.34
N CYS A 48 -7.52 -14.10 11.63
CA CYS A 48 -7.95 -12.73 11.94
C CYS A 48 -8.66 -12.07 10.75
N PHE A 49 -8.14 -12.26 9.53
CA PHE A 49 -8.75 -11.70 8.33
C PHE A 49 -10.15 -12.26 8.09
N ALA A 50 -10.29 -13.60 8.09
CA ALA A 50 -11.56 -14.25 7.85
C ALA A 50 -12.59 -13.95 8.96
N ALA A 51 -12.18 -13.98 10.22
CA ALA A 51 -13.04 -13.61 11.35
C ALA A 51 -13.48 -12.13 11.26
N GLY A 52 -12.58 -11.24 10.85
CA GLY A 52 -12.91 -9.83 10.61
C GLY A 52 -13.94 -9.64 9.51
N MET A 53 -13.80 -10.36 8.39
CA MET A 53 -14.77 -10.34 7.30
C MET A 53 -16.13 -10.92 7.72
N ALA A 54 -16.14 -12.07 8.38
CA ALA A 54 -17.39 -12.70 8.88
C ALA A 54 -18.08 -11.80 9.92
N GLY A 55 -17.30 -11.24 10.86
CA GLY A 55 -17.80 -10.28 11.84
C GLY A 55 -18.40 -9.04 11.19
N THR A 56 -17.79 -8.55 10.09
CA THR A 56 -18.33 -7.44 9.33
C THR A 56 -19.71 -7.78 8.74
N GLY A 57 -19.87 -8.96 8.15
CA GLY A 57 -21.18 -9.43 7.68
C GLY A 57 -22.21 -9.45 8.80
N PHE A 58 -21.85 -9.97 9.97
CA PHE A 58 -22.71 -10.01 11.16
C PHE A 58 -23.11 -8.60 11.63
N PHE A 59 -22.16 -7.67 11.74
CA PHE A 59 -22.45 -6.32 12.22
C PHE A 59 -23.14 -5.44 11.17
N ILE A 60 -23.00 -5.71 9.89
CA ILE A 60 -23.83 -5.10 8.84
C ILE A 60 -25.29 -5.55 9.05
N GLN A 61 -25.55 -6.82 9.30
CA GLN A 61 -26.89 -7.35 9.55
C GLN A 61 -27.50 -6.71 10.80
N GLN A 62 -26.70 -6.46 11.83
CA GLN A 62 -27.12 -5.78 13.06
C GLN A 62 -27.15 -4.25 12.93
N LYS A 63 -26.79 -3.68 11.77
CA LYS A 63 -26.69 -2.23 11.53
C LYS A 63 -25.78 -1.49 12.52
N SER A 64 -24.76 -2.17 13.04
CA SER A 64 -23.83 -1.64 14.05
C SER A 64 -22.57 -1.09 13.40
N LEU A 65 -22.44 0.25 13.34
CA LEU A 65 -21.22 0.91 12.81
C LEU A 65 -19.99 0.60 13.68
N ILE A 66 -20.13 0.59 15.00
CA ILE A 66 -19.02 0.25 15.92
C ILE A 66 -18.56 -1.18 15.69
N GLY A 67 -19.48 -2.12 15.51
CA GLY A 67 -19.16 -3.51 15.20
C GLY A 67 -18.38 -3.64 13.89
N ILE A 68 -18.75 -2.85 12.86
CA ILE A 68 -18.01 -2.79 11.58
C ILE A 68 -16.61 -2.22 11.80
N PHE A 69 -16.43 -1.19 12.60
CA PHE A 69 -15.10 -0.66 12.91
C PHE A 69 -14.21 -1.71 13.58
N LEU A 70 -14.75 -2.45 14.56
CA LEU A 70 -13.99 -3.48 15.26
C LEU A 70 -13.69 -4.70 14.37
N SER A 71 -14.65 -5.14 13.55
CA SER A 71 -14.47 -6.33 12.71
C SER A 71 -13.68 -6.03 11.44
N TYR A 72 -14.13 -5.09 10.61
CA TYR A 72 -13.47 -4.71 9.36
C TYR A 72 -12.22 -3.84 9.62
N GLY A 73 -12.38 -2.79 10.41
CA GLY A 73 -11.30 -1.84 10.68
C GLY A 73 -10.17 -2.46 11.46
N VAL A 74 -10.46 -3.05 12.62
CA VAL A 74 -9.40 -3.55 13.51
C VAL A 74 -9.02 -4.98 13.16
N LEU A 75 -9.93 -5.94 13.28
CA LEU A 75 -9.58 -7.36 13.22
C LEU A 75 -9.10 -7.79 11.83
N MET A 76 -9.83 -7.43 10.76
CA MET A 76 -9.43 -7.71 9.38
C MET A 76 -8.16 -6.95 9.02
N GLY A 77 -8.04 -5.67 9.42
CA GLY A 77 -6.84 -4.87 9.22
C GLY A 77 -5.60 -5.48 9.85
N ILE A 78 -5.68 -5.97 11.09
CA ILE A 78 -4.60 -6.70 11.77
C ILE A 78 -4.23 -7.96 10.98
N GLY A 79 -5.21 -8.77 10.56
CA GLY A 79 -4.96 -9.97 9.77
C GLY A 79 -4.22 -9.65 8.46
N CYS A 80 -4.61 -8.58 7.77
CA CYS A 80 -3.98 -8.15 6.54
C CYS A 80 -2.52 -7.71 6.76
N GLY A 81 -2.22 -6.95 7.81
CA GLY A 81 -0.88 -6.46 8.09
C GLY A 81 0.10 -7.56 8.50
N ILE A 82 -0.32 -8.51 9.34
CA ILE A 82 0.50 -9.68 9.69
C ILE A 82 0.75 -10.53 8.44
N GLY A 83 -0.28 -10.77 7.63
CA GLY A 83 -0.23 -11.61 6.44
C GLY A 83 0.65 -11.06 5.33
N TYR A 84 0.83 -9.75 5.26
CA TYR A 84 1.62 -9.08 4.23
C TYR A 84 3.13 -9.40 4.30
N LEU A 85 3.69 -9.48 5.51
CA LEU A 85 5.14 -9.60 5.70
C LEU A 85 5.70 -10.98 5.31
N SER A 86 4.96 -12.06 5.58
CA SER A 86 5.43 -13.44 5.39
C SER A 86 5.76 -13.78 3.93
N PRO A 87 4.88 -13.53 2.94
CA PRO A 87 5.18 -13.82 1.54
C PRO A 87 6.29 -12.93 0.98
N VAL A 88 6.34 -11.64 1.36
CA VAL A 88 7.38 -10.71 0.91
C VAL A 88 8.77 -11.18 1.35
N LYS A 89 8.94 -11.52 2.64
CA LYS A 89 10.21 -12.07 3.14
C LYS A 89 10.56 -13.38 2.43
N THR A 90 9.62 -14.31 2.34
CA THR A 90 9.86 -15.63 1.77
C THR A 90 10.31 -15.54 0.32
N LEU A 91 9.66 -14.71 -0.50
CA LEU A 91 10.06 -14.52 -1.89
C LEU A 91 11.45 -13.91 -2.04
N MET A 92 11.81 -12.93 -1.20
CA MET A 92 13.18 -12.38 -1.22
C MET A 92 14.24 -13.40 -0.82
N LEU A 93 13.92 -14.38 0.03
CA LEU A 93 14.84 -15.47 0.39
C LEU A 93 15.06 -16.45 -0.76
N TRP A 94 14.00 -16.75 -1.55
CA TRP A 94 14.11 -17.63 -2.71
C TRP A 94 14.80 -16.93 -3.90
N PHE A 95 14.52 -15.67 -4.14
CA PHE A 95 15.01 -14.91 -5.29
C PHE A 95 16.12 -13.93 -4.88
N LYS A 96 17.23 -14.45 -4.35
CA LYS A 96 18.33 -13.65 -3.78
C LYS A 96 18.90 -12.59 -4.73
N ASN A 97 18.96 -12.90 -6.04
CA ASN A 97 19.52 -12.01 -7.08
C ASN A 97 18.48 -11.03 -7.66
N ASN A 98 17.19 -11.34 -7.55
CA ASN A 98 16.08 -10.57 -8.13
C ASN A 98 15.03 -10.22 -7.07
N LYS A 99 15.49 -9.70 -5.92
CA LYS A 99 14.61 -9.38 -4.78
C LYS A 99 13.53 -8.36 -5.14
N GLY A 100 13.87 -7.39 -5.99
CA GLY A 100 12.94 -6.36 -6.45
C GLY A 100 11.84 -6.95 -7.30
N LEU A 101 12.18 -7.76 -8.31
CA LEU A 101 11.20 -8.44 -9.14
C LEU A 101 10.30 -9.36 -8.32
N ALA A 102 10.89 -10.15 -7.41
CA ALA A 102 10.15 -11.06 -6.54
C ALA A 102 9.15 -10.30 -5.65
N THR A 103 9.57 -9.20 -5.06
CA THR A 103 8.70 -8.32 -4.26
C THR A 103 7.65 -7.66 -5.14
N GLY A 104 8.03 -7.21 -6.33
CA GLY A 104 7.13 -6.61 -7.32
C GLY A 104 5.98 -7.56 -7.68
N ILE A 105 6.26 -8.83 -7.94
CA ILE A 105 5.25 -9.86 -8.23
C ILE A 105 4.33 -10.08 -7.02
N ALA A 106 4.91 -10.23 -5.81
CA ALA A 106 4.12 -10.41 -4.59
C ALA A 106 3.15 -9.26 -4.35
N VAL A 107 3.64 -8.04 -4.51
CA VAL A 107 2.88 -6.82 -4.19
C VAL A 107 1.97 -6.40 -5.35
N ALA A 108 2.26 -6.81 -6.60
CA ALA A 108 1.37 -6.59 -7.75
C ALA A 108 -0.01 -7.23 -7.56
N GLY A 109 -0.08 -8.32 -6.79
CA GLY A 109 -1.34 -8.95 -6.39
C GLY A 109 -2.33 -7.96 -5.77
N PHE A 110 -1.87 -6.98 -4.99
CA PHE A 110 -2.74 -5.92 -4.45
C PHE A 110 -3.35 -5.03 -5.54
N GLY A 111 -2.58 -4.71 -6.59
CA GLY A 111 -3.09 -3.92 -7.73
C GLY A 111 -4.06 -4.72 -8.59
N LEU A 112 -3.74 -5.99 -8.86
CA LEU A 112 -4.55 -6.87 -9.70
C LEU A 112 -5.79 -7.43 -8.99
N ALA A 113 -5.76 -7.50 -7.66
CA ALA A 113 -6.88 -8.03 -6.87
C ALA A 113 -8.20 -7.30 -7.18
N LYS A 114 -8.15 -5.97 -7.36
CA LYS A 114 -9.34 -5.18 -7.72
C LYS A 114 -9.92 -5.60 -9.07
N VAL A 115 -9.08 -5.91 -10.05
CA VAL A 115 -9.51 -6.32 -11.40
C VAL A 115 -10.29 -7.64 -11.36
N ILE A 116 -9.90 -8.55 -10.47
CA ILE A 116 -10.54 -9.85 -10.31
C ILE A 116 -11.73 -9.76 -9.35
N ALA A 117 -11.54 -9.10 -8.20
CA ALA A 117 -12.54 -9.09 -7.15
C ALA A 117 -13.76 -8.22 -7.47
N SER A 118 -13.57 -7.06 -8.15
CA SER A 118 -14.70 -6.15 -8.42
C SER A 118 -15.82 -6.79 -9.23
N PRO A 119 -15.57 -7.47 -10.37
CA PRO A 119 -16.63 -8.14 -11.11
C PRO A 119 -17.34 -9.24 -10.30
N ILE A 120 -16.58 -9.98 -9.49
CA ILE A 120 -17.15 -11.04 -8.64
C ILE A 120 -18.04 -10.43 -7.55
N ILE A 121 -17.59 -9.35 -6.91
CA ILE A 121 -18.37 -8.64 -5.91
C ILE A 121 -19.64 -8.07 -6.51
N GLU A 122 -19.58 -7.42 -7.68
CA GLU A 122 -20.73 -6.89 -8.39
C GLU A 122 -21.74 -7.98 -8.76
N MET A 123 -21.25 -9.11 -9.25
CA MET A 123 -22.09 -10.28 -9.57
C MET A 123 -22.80 -10.83 -8.31
N LEU A 124 -22.10 -10.91 -7.18
CA LEU A 124 -22.65 -11.40 -5.92
C LEU A 124 -23.65 -10.41 -5.30
N LEU A 125 -23.41 -9.11 -5.43
CA LEU A 125 -24.33 -8.06 -4.99
C LEU A 125 -25.62 -8.04 -5.83
N GLY A 126 -25.51 -8.35 -7.13
CA GLY A 126 -26.65 -8.41 -8.04
C GLY A 126 -27.16 -7.05 -8.50
N ALA A 127 -28.41 -7.00 -8.93
CA ALA A 127 -29.01 -5.82 -9.51
C ALA A 127 -29.15 -4.67 -8.50
N THR A 128 -29.00 -3.45 -9.01
CA THR A 128 -29.27 -2.21 -8.30
C THR A 128 -30.54 -1.54 -8.85
N ASN A 129 -31.28 -0.89 -7.99
CA ASN A 129 -32.45 -0.09 -8.35
C ASN A 129 -32.01 1.20 -9.08
N SER A 130 -32.95 1.93 -9.65
CA SER A 130 -32.72 3.21 -10.34
C SER A 130 -32.12 4.31 -9.44
N ASP A 131 -32.29 4.19 -8.13
CA ASP A 131 -31.73 5.09 -7.10
C ASP A 131 -30.31 4.67 -6.64
N GLY A 132 -29.74 3.60 -7.22
CA GLY A 132 -28.43 3.08 -6.86
C GLY A 132 -28.41 2.18 -5.62
N THR A 133 -29.55 1.89 -4.99
CA THR A 133 -29.64 0.95 -3.87
C THR A 133 -29.68 -0.49 -4.37
N LEU A 134 -29.28 -1.47 -3.52
CA LEU A 134 -29.36 -2.87 -3.88
C LEU A 134 -30.82 -3.35 -3.94
N ALA A 135 -31.18 -4.06 -5.00
CA ALA A 135 -32.50 -4.68 -5.13
C ALA A 135 -32.79 -5.69 -4.01
N ASP A 136 -31.77 -6.44 -3.58
CA ASP A 136 -31.81 -7.29 -2.40
C ASP A 136 -30.72 -6.86 -1.39
N PRO A 137 -31.08 -6.05 -0.39
CA PRO A 137 -30.12 -5.58 0.61
C PRO A 137 -29.45 -6.69 1.41
N SER A 138 -30.07 -7.88 1.51
CA SER A 138 -29.48 -9.02 2.23
C SER A 138 -28.21 -9.56 1.59
N ARG A 139 -28.02 -9.33 0.29
CA ARG A 139 -26.82 -9.74 -0.43
C ARG A 139 -25.57 -9.04 0.09
N LEU A 140 -25.70 -7.85 0.67
CA LEU A 140 -24.58 -7.10 1.22
C LEU A 140 -23.87 -7.88 2.34
N TYR A 141 -24.57 -8.31 3.38
CA TYR A 141 -23.93 -9.04 4.48
C TYR A 141 -23.60 -10.49 4.10
N LYS A 142 -24.39 -11.13 3.22
CA LYS A 142 -24.08 -12.46 2.68
C LYS A 142 -22.76 -12.45 1.89
N LEU A 143 -22.50 -11.39 1.13
CA LEU A 143 -21.22 -11.18 0.43
C LEU A 143 -20.04 -11.30 1.39
N PHE A 144 -20.10 -10.64 2.54
CA PHE A 144 -19.01 -10.68 3.51
C PHE A 144 -18.77 -12.08 4.09
N TYR A 145 -19.83 -12.87 4.30
CA TYR A 145 -19.70 -14.27 4.72
C TYR A 145 -19.06 -15.14 3.62
N ILE A 146 -19.49 -14.97 2.37
CA ILE A 146 -18.90 -15.68 1.23
C ILE A 146 -17.41 -15.33 1.10
N LEU A 147 -17.08 -14.03 1.13
CA LEU A 147 -15.70 -13.56 1.05
C LEU A 147 -14.85 -14.04 2.23
N ALA A 148 -15.40 -14.12 3.45
CA ALA A 148 -14.70 -14.66 4.60
C ALA A 148 -14.25 -16.11 4.38
N VAL A 149 -15.12 -16.94 3.84
CA VAL A 149 -14.82 -18.36 3.53
C VAL A 149 -13.81 -18.46 2.39
N VAL A 150 -14.03 -17.74 1.29
CA VAL A 150 -13.14 -17.77 0.12
C VAL A 150 -11.73 -17.30 0.49
N TYR A 151 -11.61 -16.17 1.17
CA TYR A 151 -10.31 -15.65 1.58
C TYR A 151 -9.63 -16.53 2.63
N PHE A 152 -10.39 -17.13 3.55
CA PHE A 152 -9.82 -18.09 4.48
C PHE A 152 -9.19 -19.27 3.75
N ILE A 153 -9.91 -19.88 2.80
CA ILE A 153 -9.41 -21.00 1.99
C ILE A 153 -8.14 -20.57 1.22
N MET A 154 -8.16 -19.42 0.56
CA MET A 154 -7.02 -18.92 -0.19
C MET A 154 -5.80 -18.64 0.71
N MET A 155 -6.00 -17.98 1.85
CA MET A 155 -4.93 -17.67 2.80
C MET A 155 -4.38 -18.92 3.48
N PHE A 156 -5.25 -19.89 3.79
CA PHE A 156 -4.84 -21.17 4.36
C PHE A 156 -4.07 -22.02 3.35
N ALA A 157 -4.48 -22.05 2.09
CA ALA A 157 -3.70 -22.67 1.02
C ALA A 157 -2.33 -22.00 0.87
N GLY A 158 -2.29 -20.67 0.91
CA GLY A 158 -1.03 -19.91 0.93
C GLY A 158 -0.14 -20.27 2.13
N HIS A 159 -0.73 -20.38 3.32
CA HIS A 159 -0.04 -20.83 4.54
C HIS A 159 0.63 -22.20 4.36
N LEU A 160 -0.06 -23.16 3.75
CA LEU A 160 0.49 -24.50 3.50
C LEU A 160 1.64 -24.50 2.48
N LEU A 161 1.57 -23.60 1.49
CA LEU A 161 2.58 -23.47 0.43
C LEU A 161 3.79 -22.63 0.84
N LEU A 162 3.68 -21.83 1.90
CA LEU A 162 4.76 -20.95 2.36
C LEU A 162 5.91 -21.78 2.93
N LYS A 163 7.08 -21.77 2.28
CA LYS A 163 8.27 -22.51 2.72
C LYS A 163 9.51 -21.63 2.60
N LYS A 164 10.37 -21.68 3.60
CA LYS A 164 11.70 -21.06 3.52
C LYS A 164 12.65 -21.97 2.73
N PRO A 165 13.68 -21.43 2.03
CA PRO A 165 14.75 -22.24 1.44
C PRO A 165 15.46 -23.07 2.51
N ALA A 166 15.86 -24.30 2.16
CA ALA A 166 16.52 -25.22 3.09
C ALA A 166 17.92 -24.74 3.53
N ASP A 167 18.57 -23.92 2.72
CA ASP A 167 19.88 -23.31 2.99
C ASP A 167 19.81 -22.06 3.88
N TRP A 168 18.59 -21.62 4.24
CA TRP A 168 18.41 -20.47 5.13
C TRP A 168 18.47 -20.89 6.58
N VAL A 169 19.60 -20.57 7.23
CA VAL A 169 19.74 -20.70 8.69
C VAL A 169 19.28 -19.40 9.35
N GLU A 170 18.27 -19.49 10.21
CA GLU A 170 17.89 -18.35 11.04
C GLU A 170 18.98 -18.10 12.06
N VAL A 171 19.73 -17.02 11.89
CA VAL A 171 20.57 -16.49 12.96
C VAL A 171 19.59 -15.98 14.02
N SER A 172 19.59 -16.62 15.18
CA SER A 172 18.70 -16.27 16.27
C SER A 172 18.84 -14.77 16.56
N ALA A 173 17.74 -14.02 16.43
CA ALA A 173 17.69 -12.58 16.69
C ALA A 173 18.10 -12.18 18.13
N GLN A 174 18.36 -13.19 18.97
CA GLN A 174 18.89 -13.03 20.33
C GLN A 174 20.35 -12.55 20.38
N ALA A 175 21.13 -12.68 19.28
CA ALA A 175 22.54 -12.28 19.28
C ALA A 175 22.76 -10.75 19.19
N LYS A 176 21.76 -9.96 18.82
CA LYS A 176 21.84 -8.50 18.83
C LYS A 176 20.67 -7.94 19.64
N GLY A 177 20.92 -7.70 20.92
CA GLY A 177 19.99 -7.09 21.89
C GLY A 177 19.58 -5.64 21.58
N THR A 178 19.35 -5.32 20.31
CA THR A 178 18.83 -4.02 19.89
C THR A 178 17.32 -4.00 20.13
N HIS A 179 16.89 -3.12 21.01
CA HIS A 179 15.46 -2.83 21.17
C HIS A 179 14.89 -2.44 19.81
N THR A 180 13.76 -3.03 19.43
CA THR A 180 13.11 -2.80 18.13
C THR A 180 12.91 -1.31 17.82
N LEU A 181 12.67 -0.50 18.86
CA LEU A 181 12.46 0.93 18.74
C LEU A 181 13.75 1.75 18.55
N ASP A 182 14.94 1.17 18.83
CA ASP A 182 16.20 1.88 18.61
C ASP A 182 16.50 2.15 17.14
N ILE A 183 15.82 1.44 16.24
CA ILE A 183 15.91 1.69 14.81
C ILE A 183 15.45 3.11 14.44
N PHE A 184 14.51 3.70 15.20
CA PHE A 184 14.08 5.08 15.02
C PHE A 184 15.15 6.12 15.38
N LYS A 185 16.27 5.72 15.99
CA LYS A 185 17.46 6.56 16.18
C LYS A 185 18.37 6.55 14.96
N ASN A 186 18.17 5.59 14.04
CA ASN A 186 18.98 5.48 12.82
C ASN A 186 18.50 6.47 11.76
N LYS A 187 19.39 7.42 11.38
CA LYS A 187 19.08 8.47 10.40
C LYS A 187 18.67 7.92 9.03
N THR A 188 19.29 6.80 8.61
CA THR A 188 18.94 6.15 7.33
C THR A 188 17.52 5.58 7.39
N PHE A 189 17.14 4.95 8.51
CA PHE A 189 15.79 4.45 8.70
C PHE A 189 14.76 5.57 8.68
N ILE A 190 14.99 6.65 9.44
CA ILE A 190 14.11 7.82 9.47
C ILE A 190 13.97 8.42 8.07
N GLY A 191 15.08 8.55 7.32
CA GLY A 191 15.04 9.06 5.95
C GLY A 191 14.21 8.18 5.03
N ILE A 192 14.35 6.85 5.07
CA ILE A 192 13.55 5.91 4.28
C ILE A 192 12.07 5.97 4.71
N TRP A 193 11.80 6.04 6.01
CA TRP A 193 10.45 6.15 6.56
C TRP A 193 9.74 7.43 6.06
N LEU A 194 10.40 8.58 6.14
CA LEU A 194 9.86 9.86 5.67
C LEU A 194 9.67 9.87 4.15
N MET A 195 10.67 9.40 3.41
CA MET A 195 10.58 9.27 1.95
C MET A 195 9.38 8.41 1.54
N PHE A 196 9.19 7.28 2.18
CA PHE A 196 8.07 6.38 1.91
C PHE A 196 6.74 6.99 2.35
N TYR A 197 6.67 7.62 3.53
CA TYR A 197 5.50 8.35 4.01
C TYR A 197 5.03 9.41 2.99
N LEU A 198 5.97 10.23 2.49
CA LEU A 198 5.66 11.27 1.52
C LEU A 198 5.18 10.70 0.19
N ASN A 199 5.84 9.63 -0.32
CA ASN A 199 5.41 8.95 -1.54
C ASN A 199 3.97 8.45 -1.44
N ILE A 200 3.64 7.78 -0.34
CA ILE A 200 2.31 7.21 -0.12
C ILE A 200 1.26 8.30 0.11
N THR A 201 1.59 9.34 0.88
CA THR A 201 0.70 10.47 1.14
C THR A 201 0.34 11.20 -0.16
N CYS A 202 1.32 11.51 -1.02
CA CYS A 202 1.10 12.14 -2.32
C CYS A 202 0.25 11.27 -3.24
N GLY A 203 0.55 9.96 -3.30
CA GLY A 203 -0.23 9.02 -4.10
C GLY A 203 -1.68 8.94 -3.64
N LEU A 204 -1.92 8.74 -2.34
CA LEU A 204 -3.27 8.64 -1.79
C LEU A 204 -4.06 9.94 -1.93
N ALA A 205 -3.40 11.10 -1.75
CA ALA A 205 -4.06 12.40 -1.92
C ALA A 205 -4.66 12.59 -3.32
N LEU A 206 -4.00 12.06 -4.37
CA LEU A 206 -4.49 12.18 -5.74
C LEU A 206 -5.39 11.00 -6.14
N ILE A 207 -5.00 9.76 -5.79
CA ILE A 207 -5.75 8.54 -6.13
C ILE A 207 -7.16 8.56 -5.51
N SER A 208 -7.29 9.06 -4.27
CA SER A 208 -8.59 9.18 -3.61
C SER A 208 -9.54 10.16 -4.28
N GLN A 209 -9.00 11.18 -4.93
CA GLN A 209 -9.75 12.23 -5.60
C GLN A 209 -9.87 12.02 -7.13
N GLU A 210 -9.35 10.90 -7.65
CA GLU A 210 -9.27 10.63 -9.09
C GLU A 210 -10.61 10.79 -9.80
N LYS A 211 -11.68 10.22 -9.26
CA LYS A 211 -13.02 10.28 -9.85
C LYS A 211 -13.58 11.70 -9.86
N ASP A 212 -13.45 12.40 -8.74
CA ASP A 212 -13.98 13.76 -8.59
C ASP A 212 -13.20 14.74 -9.45
N LEU A 213 -11.87 14.55 -9.56
CA LEU A 213 -11.01 15.32 -10.44
C LEU A 213 -11.41 15.13 -11.92
N LEU A 214 -11.58 13.89 -12.38
CA LEU A 214 -12.00 13.58 -13.74
C LEU A 214 -13.40 14.14 -14.05
N HIS A 215 -14.30 14.08 -13.08
CA HIS A 215 -15.65 14.63 -13.20
C HIS A 215 -15.61 16.17 -13.32
N SER A 216 -14.75 16.83 -12.54
CA SER A 216 -14.62 18.30 -12.53
C SER A 216 -14.13 18.87 -13.87
N ILE A 217 -13.40 18.08 -14.67
CA ILE A 217 -12.93 18.46 -16.02
C ILE A 217 -13.86 17.95 -17.13
N GLY A 218 -15.08 17.48 -16.78
CA GLY A 218 -16.09 17.03 -17.73
C GLY A 218 -15.77 15.70 -18.44
N PHE A 219 -14.87 14.87 -17.90
CA PHE A 219 -14.47 13.61 -18.52
C PHE A 219 -15.45 12.48 -18.18
N GLY A 220 -16.10 11.90 -19.21
CA GLY A 220 -17.18 10.92 -19.03
C GLY A 220 -16.69 9.45 -18.86
N ALA A 221 -15.51 9.09 -19.38
CA ALA A 221 -15.02 7.71 -19.35
C ALA A 221 -14.20 7.37 -18.09
N ILE A 222 -14.73 7.72 -16.92
CA ILE A 222 -14.03 7.60 -15.62
C ILE A 222 -13.61 6.17 -15.32
N ALA A 223 -14.47 5.16 -15.59
CA ALA A 223 -14.16 3.76 -15.36
C ALA A 223 -12.96 3.28 -16.18
N THR A 224 -12.83 3.75 -17.42
CA THR A 224 -11.69 3.43 -18.30
C THR A 224 -10.39 3.99 -17.74
N ILE A 225 -10.40 5.24 -17.26
CA ILE A 225 -9.20 5.84 -16.66
C ILE A 225 -8.85 5.16 -15.34
N SER A 226 -9.82 4.85 -14.50
CA SER A 226 -9.57 4.11 -13.25
C SER A 226 -8.97 2.72 -13.50
N SER A 227 -9.34 2.07 -14.59
CA SER A 227 -8.72 0.80 -15.02
C SER A 227 -7.30 1.03 -15.53
N LEU A 228 -7.08 2.08 -16.32
CA LEU A 228 -5.76 2.46 -16.83
C LEU A 228 -4.79 2.78 -15.68
N THR A 229 -5.20 3.62 -14.73
CA THR A 229 -4.37 3.99 -13.58
C THR A 229 -4.06 2.78 -12.70
N ALA A 230 -4.98 1.83 -12.55
CA ALA A 230 -4.74 0.55 -11.86
C ALA A 230 -3.69 -0.30 -12.59
N ILE A 231 -3.71 -0.34 -13.93
CA ILE A 231 -2.67 -1.01 -14.73
C ILE A 231 -1.31 -0.34 -14.53
N PHE A 232 -1.25 0.99 -14.53
CA PHE A 232 -0.01 1.73 -14.24
C PHE A 232 0.49 1.50 -12.82
N ASN A 233 -0.41 1.38 -11.84
CA ASN A 233 -0.05 1.02 -10.47
C ASN A 233 0.59 -0.37 -10.39
N ALA A 234 -0.03 -1.38 -10.99
CA ALA A 234 0.50 -2.75 -11.05
C ALA A 234 1.79 -2.81 -11.88
N GLY A 235 1.83 -2.14 -13.04
CA GLY A 235 3.00 -2.01 -13.90
C GLY A 235 4.17 -1.33 -13.20
N GLY A 236 3.90 -0.29 -12.42
CA GLY A 236 4.89 0.38 -11.58
C GLY A 236 5.48 -0.54 -10.52
N ARG A 237 4.66 -1.37 -9.88
CA ARG A 237 5.13 -2.37 -8.91
C ARG A 237 6.11 -3.37 -9.52
N LEU A 238 5.85 -3.83 -10.73
CA LEU A 238 6.72 -4.76 -11.44
C LEU A 238 7.92 -4.05 -12.06
N GLY A 239 7.67 -2.98 -12.81
CA GLY A 239 8.69 -2.30 -13.61
C GLY A 239 9.76 -1.62 -12.77
N PHE A 240 9.37 -0.76 -11.83
CA PHE A 240 10.34 -0.04 -11.00
C PHE A 240 11.13 -0.98 -10.10
N SER A 241 10.50 -1.99 -9.50
CA SER A 241 11.21 -2.93 -8.63
C SER A 241 12.14 -3.86 -9.40
N ALA A 242 11.76 -4.33 -10.59
CA ALA A 242 12.66 -5.10 -11.47
C ALA A 242 13.82 -4.24 -11.99
N PHE A 243 13.56 -2.96 -12.30
CA PHE A 243 14.62 -2.04 -12.71
C PHE A 243 15.57 -1.71 -11.55
N ALA A 244 15.05 -1.61 -10.32
CA ALA A 244 15.85 -1.40 -9.12
C ALA A 244 16.90 -2.51 -8.89
N ASP A 245 16.62 -3.77 -9.31
CA ASP A 245 17.57 -4.88 -9.22
C ASP A 245 18.82 -4.68 -10.09
N ARG A 246 18.74 -3.86 -11.14
CA ARG A 246 19.86 -3.53 -12.06
C ARG A 246 20.69 -2.34 -11.60
N LEU A 247 20.23 -1.62 -10.58
CA LEU A 247 20.90 -0.41 -10.08
C LEU A 247 21.93 -0.77 -9.00
N LYS A 248 23.04 -0.04 -8.98
CA LYS A 248 24.06 -0.17 -7.91
C LYS A 248 23.52 0.23 -6.55
N ASP A 249 22.65 1.22 -6.51
CA ASP A 249 21.93 1.66 -5.31
C ASP A 249 20.44 1.72 -5.63
N ARG A 250 19.66 0.85 -5.00
CA ARG A 250 18.20 0.80 -5.19
C ARG A 250 17.47 2.08 -4.78
N ASN A 251 18.10 2.90 -3.95
CA ASN A 251 17.53 4.22 -3.63
C ASN A 251 17.39 5.11 -4.87
N THR A 252 18.19 4.90 -5.92
CA THR A 252 18.12 5.66 -7.18
C THR A 252 16.74 5.54 -7.83
N ILE A 253 16.01 4.44 -7.62
CA ILE A 253 14.65 4.28 -8.18
C ILE A 253 13.68 5.33 -7.61
N TYR A 254 13.83 5.71 -6.35
CA TYR A 254 13.01 6.75 -5.74
C TYR A 254 13.31 8.14 -6.31
N ILE A 255 14.56 8.40 -6.68
CA ILE A 255 14.94 9.63 -7.40
C ILE A 255 14.20 9.70 -8.73
N TRP A 256 14.11 8.59 -9.47
CA TRP A 256 13.34 8.51 -10.72
C TRP A 256 11.84 8.69 -10.48
N ILE A 257 11.27 8.00 -9.50
CA ILE A 257 9.84 8.11 -9.15
C ILE A 257 9.49 9.57 -8.83
N PHE A 258 10.25 10.20 -7.96
CA PHE A 258 9.97 11.58 -7.55
C PHE A 258 10.25 12.58 -8.67
N GLY A 259 11.32 12.39 -9.44
CA GLY A 259 11.63 13.25 -10.59
C GLY A 259 10.52 13.22 -11.64
N LEU A 260 10.03 12.04 -11.99
CA LEU A 260 8.90 11.88 -12.92
C LEU A 260 7.61 12.50 -12.36
N SER A 261 7.33 12.30 -11.07
CA SER A 261 6.15 12.87 -10.39
C SER A 261 6.20 14.40 -10.34
N ILE A 262 7.36 14.97 -10.02
CA ILE A 262 7.59 16.42 -10.05
C ILE A 262 7.39 16.97 -11.47
N GLY A 263 7.99 16.33 -12.47
CA GLY A 263 7.88 16.73 -13.87
C GLY A 263 6.42 16.72 -14.35
N ALA A 264 5.72 15.61 -14.14
CA ALA A 264 4.31 15.48 -14.54
C ALA A 264 3.42 16.51 -13.82
N THR A 265 3.59 16.70 -12.51
CA THR A 265 2.82 17.67 -11.73
C THR A 265 3.09 19.11 -12.21
N THR A 266 4.35 19.45 -12.45
CA THR A 266 4.74 20.79 -12.94
C THR A 266 4.15 21.07 -14.31
N ILE A 267 4.25 20.12 -15.25
CA ILE A 267 3.69 20.28 -16.61
C ILE A 267 2.17 20.45 -16.53
N THR A 268 1.48 19.70 -15.71
CA THR A 268 0.03 19.81 -15.51
C THR A 268 -0.35 21.19 -14.94
N LEU A 269 0.40 21.70 -13.97
CA LEU A 269 0.17 23.02 -13.39
C LEU A 269 0.42 24.15 -14.39
N LEU A 270 1.46 24.05 -15.22
CA LEU A 270 1.80 25.04 -16.25
C LEU A 270 0.77 25.07 -17.40
N ALA A 271 0.16 23.92 -17.69
CA ALA A 271 -0.88 23.81 -18.73
C ALA A 271 -2.28 24.24 -18.25
N ASN A 272 -2.40 24.65 -16.99
CA ASN A 272 -3.68 25.11 -16.45
C ASN A 272 -4.13 26.39 -17.19
N GLY A 273 -5.34 26.33 -17.80
CA GLY A 273 -5.87 27.40 -18.63
C GLY A 273 -5.59 27.25 -20.14
N VAL A 274 -4.93 26.16 -20.56
CA VAL A 274 -4.77 25.81 -21.98
C VAL A 274 -5.86 24.81 -22.36
N ASP A 275 -6.87 25.27 -23.09
CA ASP A 275 -7.96 24.44 -23.59
C ASP A 275 -7.41 23.26 -24.39
N ASN A 276 -8.01 22.09 -24.26
CA ASN A 276 -7.64 20.82 -24.88
C ASN A 276 -6.34 20.12 -24.41
N ALA A 277 -5.43 20.77 -23.69
CA ALA A 277 -4.21 20.13 -23.17
C ALA A 277 -4.37 19.55 -21.77
N ILE A 278 -5.28 20.12 -20.96
CA ILE A 278 -5.36 19.79 -19.54
C ILE A 278 -5.84 18.34 -19.28
N VAL A 279 -6.79 17.83 -20.06
CA VAL A 279 -7.33 16.47 -19.86
C VAL A 279 -6.27 15.40 -20.07
N PRO A 280 -5.55 15.33 -21.21
CA PRO A 280 -4.50 14.32 -21.40
C PRO A 280 -3.36 14.46 -20.38
N LEU A 281 -3.04 15.67 -19.93
CA LEU A 281 -1.99 15.88 -18.92
C LEU A 281 -2.43 15.42 -17.53
N ILE A 282 -3.68 15.61 -17.14
CA ILE A 282 -4.22 15.05 -15.89
C ILE A 282 -4.22 13.52 -15.96
N ILE A 283 -4.59 12.91 -17.06
CA ILE A 283 -4.54 11.44 -17.24
C ILE A 283 -3.10 10.96 -17.13
N LEU A 284 -2.16 11.61 -17.80
CA LEU A 284 -0.73 11.30 -17.71
C LEU A 284 -0.23 11.42 -16.26
N LEU A 285 -0.58 12.51 -15.58
CA LEU A 285 -0.24 12.73 -14.18
C LEU A 285 -0.76 11.58 -13.30
N LEU A 286 -2.04 11.23 -13.44
CA LEU A 286 -2.64 10.12 -12.69
C LEU A 286 -1.92 8.80 -12.95
N CYS A 287 -1.54 8.50 -14.20
CA CYS A 287 -0.79 7.31 -14.56
C CYS A 287 0.62 7.32 -13.93
N VAL A 288 1.34 8.43 -14.00
CA VAL A 288 2.69 8.57 -13.42
C VAL A 288 2.65 8.44 -11.90
N ILE A 289 1.72 9.11 -11.23
CA ILE A 289 1.58 9.03 -9.77
C ILE A 289 1.19 7.61 -9.32
N ASN A 290 0.27 6.95 -10.03
CA ASN A 290 -0.10 5.57 -9.73
C ASN A 290 1.09 4.61 -9.92
N ALA A 291 1.86 4.75 -11.00
CA ALA A 291 3.06 3.96 -11.24
C ALA A 291 4.12 4.20 -10.14
N GLY A 292 4.35 5.45 -9.76
CA GLY A 292 5.28 5.84 -8.70
C GLY A 292 4.85 5.35 -7.31
N TYR A 293 3.55 5.41 -7.01
CA TYR A 293 2.97 4.84 -5.79
C TYR A 293 3.23 3.33 -5.72
N GLY A 294 2.87 2.59 -6.78
CA GLY A 294 3.07 1.16 -6.85
C GLY A 294 4.55 0.78 -6.80
N GLY A 295 5.39 1.45 -7.59
CA GLY A 295 6.83 1.22 -7.67
C GLY A 295 7.55 1.52 -6.36
N GLY A 296 7.21 2.60 -5.69
CA GLY A 296 7.76 2.94 -4.38
C GLY A 296 7.42 1.90 -3.31
N PHE A 297 6.20 1.36 -3.38
CA PHE A 297 5.78 0.30 -2.45
C PHE A 297 6.56 -1.00 -2.63
N SER A 298 6.74 -1.45 -3.88
CA SER A 298 7.40 -2.73 -4.18
C SER A 298 8.93 -2.65 -4.09
N SER A 299 9.53 -1.47 -4.29
CA SER A 299 10.97 -1.27 -4.19
C SER A 299 11.45 -1.09 -2.74
N LEU A 300 10.54 -0.86 -1.79
CA LEU A 300 10.87 -0.63 -0.39
C LEU A 300 11.53 -1.84 0.30
N PRO A 301 10.95 -3.06 0.28
CA PRO A 301 11.54 -4.19 0.99
C PRO A 301 12.96 -4.54 0.51
N PRO A 302 13.28 -4.59 -0.81
CA PRO A 302 14.63 -4.80 -1.28
C PRO A 302 15.62 -3.71 -0.85
N LEU A 303 15.19 -2.43 -0.85
CA LEU A 303 16.01 -1.34 -0.34
C LEU A 303 16.33 -1.51 1.15
N LEU A 304 15.33 -1.88 1.95
CA LEU A 304 15.53 -2.14 3.37
C LEU A 304 16.43 -3.35 3.61
N ALA A 305 16.30 -4.42 2.81
CA ALA A 305 17.15 -5.59 2.89
C ALA A 305 18.61 -5.27 2.59
N ASP A 306 18.89 -4.37 1.64
CA ASP A 306 20.24 -3.92 1.33
C ASP A 306 20.85 -3.04 2.43
N ARG A 307 20.04 -2.26 3.14
CA ARG A 307 20.50 -1.33 4.19
C ARG A 307 20.62 -1.98 5.57
N PHE A 308 19.76 -2.93 5.88
CA PHE A 308 19.61 -3.50 7.24
C PHE A 308 19.81 -5.02 7.29
N GLY A 309 19.96 -5.69 6.15
CA GLY A 309 20.13 -7.13 6.05
C GLY A 309 18.83 -7.92 6.05
N MET A 310 18.91 -9.17 5.55
CA MET A 310 17.77 -10.08 5.44
C MET A 310 17.31 -10.67 6.78
N GLU A 311 18.16 -10.67 7.78
CA GLU A 311 17.88 -11.25 9.11
C GLU A 311 16.77 -10.46 9.83
N THR A 312 16.82 -9.14 9.71
CA THR A 312 15.91 -8.21 10.41
C THR A 312 14.84 -7.63 9.49
N ILE A 313 14.75 -8.10 8.25
CA ILE A 313 13.93 -7.46 7.22
C ILE A 313 12.45 -7.37 7.60
N SER A 314 11.88 -8.39 8.20
CA SER A 314 10.45 -8.37 8.57
C SER A 314 10.17 -7.32 9.65
N THR A 315 11.06 -7.18 10.62
CA THR A 315 10.95 -6.17 11.69
C THR A 315 11.11 -4.75 11.10
N VAL A 316 12.18 -4.53 10.32
CA VAL A 316 12.46 -3.21 9.74
C VAL A 316 11.39 -2.81 8.74
N HIS A 317 10.97 -3.73 7.87
CA HIS A 317 9.92 -3.49 6.90
C HIS A 317 8.58 -3.23 7.59
N GLY A 318 8.22 -4.07 8.57
CA GLY A 318 7.00 -3.86 9.36
C GLY A 318 6.98 -2.48 9.99
N LEU A 319 8.06 -2.07 10.68
CA LEU A 319 8.17 -0.73 11.27
C LEU A 319 8.06 0.39 10.22
N THR A 320 8.62 0.18 9.02
CA THR A 320 8.48 1.17 7.93
C THR A 320 7.03 1.26 7.43
N LEU A 321 6.25 0.18 7.49
CA LEU A 321 4.83 0.19 7.11
C LEU A 321 3.96 1.05 8.06
N SER A 322 4.45 1.44 9.24
CA SER A 322 3.77 2.47 10.03
C SER A 322 3.67 3.80 9.28
N ALA A 323 4.62 4.10 8.37
CA ALA A 323 4.52 5.25 7.47
C ALA A 323 3.27 5.15 6.57
N TRP A 324 2.95 3.95 6.08
CA TRP A 324 1.72 3.72 5.31
C TRP A 324 0.46 3.93 6.17
N ALA A 325 0.47 3.46 7.43
CA ALA A 325 -0.64 3.69 8.35
C ALA A 325 -0.93 5.20 8.50
N PHE A 326 0.09 5.99 8.77
CA PHE A 326 -0.06 7.45 8.90
C PHE A 326 -0.41 8.13 7.57
N ALA A 327 0.17 7.68 6.45
CA ALA A 327 -0.17 8.20 5.13
C ALA A 327 -1.62 7.92 4.74
N GLY A 328 -2.16 6.76 5.13
CA GLY A 328 -3.57 6.41 4.92
C GLY A 328 -4.54 7.36 5.63
N LEU A 329 -4.16 7.84 6.83
CA LEU A 329 -4.93 8.83 7.55
C LEU A 329 -4.75 10.24 6.98
N SER A 330 -3.52 10.62 6.63
CA SER A 330 -3.19 12.00 6.25
C SER A 330 -3.42 12.29 4.76
N GLY A 331 -3.17 11.34 3.85
CA GLY A 331 -3.22 11.58 2.41
C GLY A 331 -4.62 11.96 1.91
N ASN A 332 -5.63 11.17 2.25
CA ASN A 332 -7.02 11.45 1.87
C ASN A 332 -7.52 12.73 2.54
N GLN A 333 -7.19 12.94 3.81
CA GLN A 333 -7.63 14.13 4.55
C GLN A 333 -6.97 15.40 4.05
N LEU A 334 -5.70 15.33 3.63
CA LEU A 334 -4.97 16.47 3.09
C LEU A 334 -5.66 17.04 1.85
N SER A 335 -5.96 16.19 0.86
CA SER A 335 -6.64 16.62 -0.36
C SER A 335 -8.06 17.14 -0.06
N ALA A 336 -8.82 16.43 0.74
CA ALA A 336 -10.16 16.83 1.13
C ALA A 336 -10.18 18.19 1.84
N LEU A 337 -9.27 18.43 2.78
CA LEU A 337 -9.15 19.70 3.49
C LEU A 337 -8.73 20.86 2.59
N ILE A 338 -7.78 20.63 1.67
CA ILE A 338 -7.36 21.66 0.72
C ILE A 338 -8.52 22.02 -0.20
N ILE A 339 -9.22 21.04 -0.76
CA ILE A 339 -10.36 21.27 -1.65
C ILE A 339 -11.49 21.99 -0.90
N ALA A 340 -11.84 21.55 0.32
CA ALA A 340 -12.87 22.16 1.14
C ALA A 340 -12.58 23.64 1.46
N LYS A 341 -11.30 24.00 1.66
CA LYS A 341 -10.89 25.37 2.00
C LYS A 341 -10.70 26.27 0.78
N THR A 342 -10.29 25.73 -0.35
CA THR A 342 -9.84 26.51 -1.50
C THR A 342 -10.71 26.34 -2.75
N GLY A 343 -11.53 25.29 -2.80
CA GLY A 343 -12.33 24.93 -3.98
C GLY A 343 -11.50 24.50 -5.19
N SER A 344 -10.18 24.29 -5.03
CA SER A 344 -9.27 24.11 -6.18
C SER A 344 -8.38 22.89 -6.05
N TYR A 345 -8.43 22.04 -7.07
CA TYR A 345 -7.50 20.92 -7.23
C TYR A 345 -6.05 21.35 -7.47
N ASN A 346 -5.82 22.55 -8.05
CA ASN A 346 -4.48 23.07 -8.26
C ASN A 346 -3.72 23.23 -6.95
N ASN A 347 -4.39 23.61 -5.87
CA ASN A 347 -3.77 23.74 -4.56
C ASN A 347 -3.36 22.38 -3.98
N VAL A 348 -4.08 21.30 -4.32
CA VAL A 348 -3.64 19.94 -4.02
C VAL A 348 -2.37 19.60 -4.80
N LEU A 349 -2.31 19.94 -6.10
CA LEU A 349 -1.13 19.71 -6.92
C LEU A 349 0.10 20.50 -6.42
N TYR A 350 -0.05 21.73 -5.97
CA TYR A 350 1.05 22.49 -5.34
C TYR A 350 1.55 21.82 -4.05
N ALA A 351 0.63 21.34 -3.21
CA ALA A 351 1.02 20.62 -1.99
C ALA A 351 1.75 19.32 -2.30
N ILE A 352 1.28 18.54 -3.28
CA ILE A 352 1.92 17.31 -3.76
C ILE A 352 3.30 17.62 -4.34
N LEU A 353 3.43 18.66 -5.15
CA LEU A 353 4.70 19.09 -5.74
C LEU A 353 5.74 19.41 -4.64
N ALA A 354 5.34 20.16 -3.62
CA ALA A 354 6.23 20.48 -2.49
C ALA A 354 6.65 19.22 -1.73
N MET A 355 5.72 18.30 -1.46
CA MET A 355 6.02 17.03 -0.78
C MET A 355 6.94 16.13 -1.61
N TYR A 356 6.74 16.01 -2.93
CA TYR A 356 7.66 15.27 -3.80
C TYR A 356 9.03 15.91 -3.90
N ALA A 357 9.13 17.25 -3.88
CA ALA A 357 10.42 17.93 -3.84
C ALA A 357 11.19 17.60 -2.55
N VAL A 358 10.51 17.56 -1.40
CA VAL A 358 11.12 17.13 -0.12
C VAL A 358 11.54 15.66 -0.19
N ALA A 359 10.69 14.77 -0.70
CA ALA A 359 11.00 13.35 -0.85
C ALA A 359 12.19 13.11 -1.80
N PHE A 360 12.25 13.86 -2.91
CA PHE A 360 13.38 13.85 -3.84
C PHE A 360 14.68 14.28 -3.14
N PHE A 361 14.64 15.37 -2.38
CA PHE A 361 15.80 15.84 -1.62
C PHE A 361 16.28 14.80 -0.62
N ILE A 362 15.38 14.19 0.15
CA ILE A 362 15.72 13.11 1.09
C ILE A 362 16.41 11.96 0.35
N SER A 363 15.83 11.50 -0.76
CA SER A 363 16.38 10.39 -1.54
C SER A 363 17.73 10.74 -2.16
N ALA A 364 17.86 11.91 -2.80
CA ALA A 364 19.05 12.29 -3.54
C ALA A 364 20.26 12.64 -2.65
N PHE A 365 20.01 13.23 -1.47
CA PHE A 365 21.08 13.79 -0.64
C PHE A 365 21.26 13.09 0.70
N LEU A 366 20.20 12.64 1.36
CA LEU A 366 20.29 12.01 2.68
C LEU A 366 20.46 10.49 2.60
N LEU A 367 19.85 9.84 1.61
CA LEU A 367 19.85 8.37 1.48
C LEU A 367 20.85 7.85 0.47
N ARG A 368 21.51 8.72 -0.29
CA ARG A 368 22.53 8.30 -1.25
C ARG A 368 23.64 7.55 -0.52
N ALA A 369 23.95 6.34 -0.96
CA ALA A 369 25.06 5.58 -0.40
C ALA A 369 26.35 6.40 -0.54
N LYS A 370 27.02 6.68 0.57
CA LYS A 370 28.39 7.19 0.51
C LYS A 370 29.22 6.09 -0.14
N SER A 371 29.97 6.40 -1.19
CA SER A 371 30.79 5.48 -1.95
C SER A 371 31.90 4.78 -1.12
N ASP A 372 32.01 5.15 0.16
CA ASP A 372 33.10 4.77 1.09
C ASP A 372 32.70 3.81 2.21
N GLN A 373 31.53 3.18 2.19
CA GLN A 373 31.36 2.00 3.04
C GLN A 373 32.11 0.82 2.40
N LYS A 374 33.45 0.85 2.68
CA LYS A 374 34.39 -0.23 2.48
C LYS A 374 33.71 -1.57 2.83
N LYS A 375 33.80 -2.49 1.87
CA LYS A 375 33.71 -3.92 2.02
C LYS A 375 34.09 -4.31 3.45
N ILE A 376 33.09 -4.67 4.26
CA ILE A 376 33.35 -5.53 5.40
C ILE A 376 33.69 -6.86 4.77
N HIS A 377 34.98 -7.19 4.77
CA HIS A 377 35.50 -8.46 4.30
C HIS A 377 34.74 -9.60 4.96
N PRO A 378 34.33 -10.62 4.22
CA PRO A 378 34.03 -11.90 4.84
C PRO A 378 35.34 -12.41 5.42
N VAL A 379 35.41 -12.54 6.72
CA VAL A 379 36.45 -13.33 7.37
C VAL A 379 36.16 -14.77 6.97
N HIS A 380 36.98 -15.28 6.07
CA HIS A 380 37.12 -16.71 5.88
C HIS A 380 37.68 -17.31 7.17
N HIS A 381 36.92 -18.16 7.81
CA HIS A 381 37.38 -19.36 8.54
C HIS A 381 36.27 -20.40 8.52
#